data_dbe2cdb85d9f6a7f2577a5484496a9de
#
_entry.id   dbe2cdb85d9f6a7f2577a5484496a9de
#
_cell.length_a   1.000
_cell.length_b   1.000
_cell.length_c   1.000
_cell.angle_alpha   90.00
_cell.angle_beta   90.00
_cell.angle_gamma   90.00
#
_symmetry.space_group_name_H-M   'P 1'
#
loop_
_entity.id
_entity.type
_entity.pdbx_description
1 polymer ?
#
loop_
_entity_poly.entity_id
_entity_poly.type
_entity_poly.pdbx_seq_one_letter_code
_entity_poly.pdbx_strand_id
1 'polypeptide(L)'
;MQKVALVTGSGQGIGKAIALRLVKDGFAVAIADYNDATAKAVADEIIRNGGHAVPVKVDVSDREQVFAAVEKARNALGGFHVIVNNAGIAPSTPIESITPEIVDKVYNINVKGVIWGIQAAVEAFKKEGHGGKIINACSQAGHVGNPELAVYSSSKFAVRGLTQTAARDLAPLGITV
;
A
#
# COMPACT_ATOMS: atom_id res chain seq x y z
N MET A 1 -3.37 3.07 -23.53
CA MET A 1 -3.09 3.94 -22.36
C MET A 1 -2.22 3.14 -21.39
N GLN A 2 -1.16 3.74 -20.82
CA GLN A 2 -0.28 3.08 -19.86
C GLN A 2 -1.03 2.84 -18.54
N LYS A 3 -0.92 1.64 -17.95
CA LYS A 3 -1.55 1.36 -16.66
C LYS A 3 -0.80 2.04 -15.54
N VAL A 4 -1.53 2.49 -14.52
CA VAL A 4 -0.99 3.23 -13.37
C VAL A 4 -1.12 2.40 -12.11
N ALA A 5 -0.04 2.35 -11.33
CA ALA A 5 -0.01 1.73 -10.01
C ALA A 5 0.47 2.71 -8.93
N LEU A 6 -0.02 2.54 -7.72
CA LEU A 6 0.52 3.19 -6.53
C LEU A 6 1.04 2.12 -5.57
N VAL A 7 2.24 2.30 -5.05
CA VAL A 7 2.85 1.38 -4.06
C VAL A 7 3.16 2.17 -2.79
N THR A 8 2.56 1.78 -1.66
CA THR A 8 2.86 2.41 -0.37
C THR A 8 4.11 1.80 0.26
N GLY A 9 4.89 2.62 0.99
CA GLY A 9 6.18 2.20 1.55
C GLY A 9 7.21 1.85 0.47
N SER A 10 7.19 2.57 -0.66
CA SER A 10 8.01 2.26 -1.82
C SER A 10 9.28 3.12 -1.97
N GLY A 11 9.60 3.91 -0.96
CA GLY A 11 10.89 4.64 -0.90
C GLY A 11 12.10 3.73 -0.65
N GLN A 12 11.88 2.48 -0.23
CA GLN A 12 12.94 1.51 0.07
C GLN A 12 12.45 0.06 0.07
N GLY A 13 13.37 -0.89 0.27
CA GLY A 13 13.07 -2.30 0.56
C GLY A 13 12.15 -2.99 -0.46
N ILE A 14 11.20 -3.77 0.05
CA ILE A 14 10.26 -4.57 -0.76
C ILE A 14 9.38 -3.66 -1.63
N GLY A 15 8.86 -2.55 -1.09
CA GLY A 15 8.03 -1.62 -1.84
C GLY A 15 8.76 -1.00 -3.02
N LYS A 16 10.04 -0.60 -2.85
CA LYS A 16 10.90 -0.14 -3.96
C LYS A 16 11.06 -1.22 -5.03
N ALA A 17 11.35 -2.46 -4.61
CA ALA A 17 11.52 -3.57 -5.55
C ALA A 17 10.24 -3.85 -6.35
N ILE A 18 9.07 -3.80 -5.70
CA ILE A 18 7.77 -3.92 -6.36
C ILE A 18 7.56 -2.79 -7.38
N ALA A 19 7.83 -1.54 -6.98
CA ALA A 19 7.68 -0.38 -7.86
C ALA A 19 8.57 -0.50 -9.11
N LEU A 20 9.84 -0.83 -8.95
CA LEU A 20 10.78 -1.04 -10.05
C LEU A 20 10.35 -2.19 -10.98
N ARG A 21 9.79 -3.27 -10.40
CA ARG A 21 9.27 -4.39 -11.19
C ARG A 21 8.04 -3.97 -12.01
N LEU A 22 7.11 -3.23 -11.43
CA LEU A 22 5.94 -2.71 -12.14
C LEU A 22 6.31 -1.79 -13.29
N VAL A 23 7.32 -0.92 -13.10
CA VAL A 23 7.85 -0.09 -14.19
C VAL A 23 8.41 -0.94 -15.33
N LYS A 24 9.18 -1.99 -15.00
CA LYS A 24 9.70 -2.94 -16.00
C LYS A 24 8.58 -3.67 -16.76
N ASP A 25 7.44 -3.91 -16.10
CA ASP A 25 6.26 -4.52 -16.69
C ASP A 25 5.37 -3.49 -17.43
N GLY A 26 5.85 -2.24 -17.61
CA GLY A 26 5.22 -1.20 -18.43
C GLY A 26 4.23 -0.29 -17.68
N PHE A 27 4.17 -0.34 -16.34
CA PHE A 27 3.33 0.56 -15.56
C PHE A 27 4.00 1.94 -15.36
N ALA A 28 3.18 3.00 -15.26
CA ALA A 28 3.55 4.23 -14.58
C ALA A 28 3.29 4.04 -13.07
N VAL A 29 4.20 4.50 -12.21
CA VAL A 29 4.13 4.18 -10.78
C VAL A 29 4.21 5.40 -9.89
N ALA A 30 3.26 5.55 -8.97
CA ALA A 30 3.34 6.48 -7.86
C ALA A 30 4.15 5.84 -6.71
N ILE A 31 5.27 6.47 -6.37
CA ILE A 31 6.15 6.07 -5.28
C ILE A 31 5.66 6.76 -4.01
N ALA A 32 4.89 6.03 -3.22
CA ALA A 32 4.23 6.57 -2.04
C ALA A 32 4.97 6.14 -0.77
N ASP A 33 5.48 7.10 0.00
CA ASP A 33 6.24 6.83 1.22
C ASP A 33 6.03 7.92 2.27
N TYR A 34 6.19 7.57 3.54
CA TYR A 34 6.22 8.52 4.65
C TYR A 34 7.43 9.47 4.54
N ASN A 35 8.56 8.94 4.09
CA ASN A 35 9.78 9.69 3.84
C ASN A 35 9.78 10.24 2.40
N ASP A 36 9.50 11.53 2.27
CA ASP A 36 9.45 12.24 0.99
C ASP A 36 10.78 12.17 0.21
N ALA A 37 11.91 12.24 0.91
CA ALA A 37 13.23 12.21 0.25
C ALA A 37 13.49 10.84 -0.42
N THR A 38 13.15 9.73 0.25
CA THR A 38 13.31 8.39 -0.33
C THR A 38 12.32 8.15 -1.47
N ALA A 39 11.07 8.60 -1.32
CA ALA A 39 10.07 8.53 -2.41
C ALA A 39 10.56 9.27 -3.65
N LYS A 40 11.07 10.49 -3.47
CA LYS A 40 11.62 11.30 -4.55
C LYS A 40 12.84 10.64 -5.20
N ALA A 41 13.78 10.12 -4.42
CA ALA A 41 14.98 9.47 -4.95
C ALA A 41 14.63 8.26 -5.83
N VAL A 42 13.66 7.44 -5.43
CA VAL A 42 13.20 6.28 -6.24
C VAL A 42 12.47 6.74 -7.49
N ALA A 43 11.61 7.76 -7.41
CA ALA A 43 10.93 8.30 -8.58
C ALA A 43 11.92 8.88 -9.60
N ASP A 44 12.91 9.65 -9.13
CA ASP A 44 13.98 10.20 -9.96
C ASP A 44 14.84 9.09 -10.62
N GLU A 45 15.11 7.99 -9.91
CA GLU A 45 15.79 6.81 -10.46
C GLU A 45 14.99 6.19 -11.62
N ILE A 46 13.68 6.00 -11.43
CA ILE A 46 12.79 5.48 -12.47
C ILE A 46 12.77 6.38 -13.71
N ILE A 47 12.62 7.69 -13.49
CA ILE A 47 12.55 8.68 -14.59
C ILE A 47 13.87 8.72 -15.38
N ARG A 48 15.03 8.72 -14.70
CA ARG A 48 16.34 8.68 -15.36
C ARG A 48 16.54 7.44 -16.23
N ASN A 49 15.89 6.32 -15.86
CA ASN A 49 15.92 5.07 -16.62
C ASN A 49 14.80 4.97 -17.66
N GLY A 50 14.13 6.08 -18.00
CA GLY A 50 13.11 6.14 -19.05
C GLY A 50 11.71 5.64 -18.62
N GLY A 51 11.49 5.37 -17.35
CA GLY A 51 10.17 5.04 -16.80
C GLY A 51 9.36 6.27 -16.42
N HIS A 52 8.08 6.05 -16.10
CA HIS A 52 7.17 7.10 -15.63
C HIS A 52 6.88 6.90 -14.14
N ALA A 53 7.21 7.88 -13.32
CA ALA A 53 6.94 7.85 -11.89
C ALA A 53 6.63 9.23 -11.32
N VAL A 54 5.92 9.25 -10.18
CA VAL A 54 5.68 10.45 -9.39
C VAL A 54 5.91 10.15 -7.90
N PRO A 55 6.66 10.99 -7.17
CA PRO A 55 6.79 10.83 -5.74
C PRO A 55 5.55 11.36 -5.01
N VAL A 56 5.13 10.64 -3.97
CA VAL A 56 3.97 10.99 -3.15
C VAL A 56 4.34 10.80 -1.68
N LYS A 57 4.45 11.88 -0.93
CA LYS A 57 4.56 11.80 0.52
C LYS A 57 3.20 11.41 1.09
N VAL A 58 3.17 10.38 1.94
CA VAL A 58 1.94 9.90 2.59
C VAL A 58 2.23 9.20 3.90
N ASP A 59 1.50 9.59 4.94
CA ASP A 59 1.34 8.76 6.14
C ASP A 59 0.10 7.89 5.95
N VAL A 60 0.29 6.57 5.84
CA VAL A 60 -0.82 5.64 5.62
C VAL A 60 -1.75 5.49 6.82
N SER A 61 -1.34 5.93 8.01
CA SER A 61 -2.20 5.96 9.19
C SER A 61 -3.25 7.07 9.12
N ASP A 62 -3.04 8.07 8.28
CA ASP A 62 -3.93 9.20 8.02
C ASP A 62 -4.79 8.93 6.78
N ARG A 63 -6.09 8.79 6.98
CA ARG A 63 -7.05 8.49 5.92
C ARG A 63 -7.04 9.53 4.80
N GLU A 64 -7.06 10.80 5.15
CA GLU A 64 -7.15 11.90 4.17
C GLU A 64 -5.88 11.97 3.31
N GLN A 65 -4.71 11.72 3.89
CA GLN A 65 -3.46 11.64 3.13
C GLN A 65 -3.46 10.47 2.14
N VAL A 66 -4.03 9.31 2.51
CA VAL A 66 -4.12 8.17 1.58
C VAL A 66 -5.03 8.48 0.39
N PHE A 67 -6.19 9.10 0.63
CA PHE A 67 -7.10 9.53 -0.44
C PHE A 67 -6.44 10.57 -1.35
N ALA A 68 -5.79 11.57 -0.77
CA ALA A 68 -5.04 12.58 -1.53
C ALA A 68 -3.89 11.96 -2.35
N ALA A 69 -3.21 10.94 -1.81
CA ALA A 69 -2.14 10.23 -2.52
C ALA A 69 -2.65 9.50 -3.76
N VAL A 70 -3.79 8.82 -3.67
CA VAL A 70 -4.44 8.15 -4.80
C VAL A 70 -4.88 9.16 -5.86
N GLU A 71 -5.53 10.26 -5.47
CA GLU A 71 -5.93 11.32 -6.39
C GLU A 71 -4.72 11.98 -7.07
N LYS A 72 -3.64 12.24 -6.33
CA LYS A 72 -2.38 12.77 -6.90
C LYS A 72 -1.80 11.82 -7.95
N ALA A 73 -1.74 10.52 -7.63
CA ALA A 73 -1.25 9.49 -8.56
C ALA A 73 -2.09 9.45 -9.84
N ARG A 74 -3.42 9.41 -9.69
CA ARG A 74 -4.38 9.38 -10.78
C ARG A 74 -4.23 10.58 -11.71
N ASN A 75 -4.17 11.77 -11.15
CA ASN A 75 -4.08 13.02 -11.93
C ASN A 75 -2.72 13.19 -12.61
N ALA A 76 -1.61 12.83 -11.92
CA ALA A 76 -0.26 13.02 -12.46
C ALA A 76 0.11 11.98 -13.53
N LEU A 77 -0.45 10.76 -13.46
CA LEU A 77 -0.09 9.66 -14.34
C LEU A 77 -1.20 9.28 -15.34
N GLY A 78 -2.35 9.96 -15.30
CA GLY A 78 -3.41 9.83 -16.29
C GLY A 78 -4.29 8.57 -16.12
N GLY A 79 -4.55 8.14 -14.89
CA GLY A 79 -5.45 7.03 -14.57
C GLY A 79 -5.07 6.31 -13.28
N PHE A 80 -5.84 5.29 -12.89
CA PHE A 80 -5.56 4.49 -11.68
C PHE A 80 -6.05 3.06 -11.84
N HIS A 81 -5.17 2.05 -11.75
CA HIS A 81 -5.48 0.67 -12.07
C HIS A 81 -5.07 -0.33 -10.98
N VAL A 82 -4.04 -0.01 -10.21
CA VAL A 82 -3.50 -0.91 -9.17
C VAL A 82 -3.09 -0.13 -7.94
N ILE A 83 -3.43 -0.65 -6.76
CA ILE A 83 -2.80 -0.25 -5.51
C ILE A 83 -2.08 -1.44 -4.87
N VAL A 84 -0.87 -1.19 -4.36
CA VAL A 84 -0.14 -2.14 -3.53
C VAL A 84 -0.01 -1.53 -2.13
N ASN A 85 -0.80 -2.01 -1.20
CA ASN A 85 -0.75 -1.66 0.22
C ASN A 85 0.39 -2.45 0.87
N ASN A 86 1.63 -1.92 0.74
CA ASN A 86 2.84 -2.57 1.21
C ASN A 86 3.40 -1.93 2.50
N ALA A 87 3.11 -0.66 2.76
CA ALA A 87 3.59 0.01 3.97
C ALA A 87 3.23 -0.77 5.24
N GLY A 88 4.20 -0.91 6.13
CA GLY A 88 4.01 -1.63 7.39
C GLY A 88 5.25 -1.61 8.27
N ILE A 89 5.04 -1.85 9.56
CA ILE A 89 6.09 -1.95 10.58
C ILE A 89 5.94 -3.25 11.36
N ALA A 90 7.06 -3.78 11.85
CA ALA A 90 7.13 -5.03 12.62
C ALA A 90 8.08 -4.86 13.83
N PRO A 91 7.68 -4.11 14.86
CA PRO A 91 8.49 -4.02 16.07
C PRO A 91 8.53 -5.37 16.79
N SER A 92 9.74 -5.80 17.17
CA SER A 92 9.95 -6.95 18.04
C SER A 92 9.71 -6.48 19.50
N THR A 93 8.78 -7.14 20.20
CA THR A 93 8.38 -6.76 21.57
C THR A 93 7.94 -8.01 22.32
N PRO A 94 8.61 -8.36 23.44
CA PRO A 94 8.12 -9.40 24.34
C PRO A 94 6.69 -9.14 24.76
N ILE A 95 5.88 -10.20 24.91
CA ILE A 95 4.42 -10.07 25.09
C ILE A 95 4.06 -9.27 26.36
N GLU A 96 4.85 -9.41 27.42
CA GLU A 96 4.69 -8.69 28.69
C GLU A 96 5.10 -7.21 28.62
N SER A 97 5.80 -6.80 27.56
CA SER A 97 6.29 -5.43 27.33
C SER A 97 5.46 -4.65 26.30
N ILE A 98 4.38 -5.24 25.80
CA ILE A 98 3.49 -4.59 24.84
C ILE A 98 2.74 -3.45 25.52
N THR A 99 2.83 -2.24 24.96
CA THR A 99 2.11 -1.06 25.44
C THR A 99 0.98 -0.68 24.48
N PRO A 100 -0.02 0.09 24.95
CA PRO A 100 -1.07 0.62 24.07
C PRO A 100 -0.52 1.36 22.85
N GLU A 101 0.54 2.15 23.02
CA GLU A 101 1.15 2.95 21.94
C GLU A 101 1.75 2.05 20.83
N ILE A 102 2.35 0.91 21.22
CA ILE A 102 2.86 -0.07 20.25
C ILE A 102 1.69 -0.67 19.46
N VAL A 103 0.63 -1.08 20.14
CA VAL A 103 -0.58 -1.62 19.51
C VAL A 103 -1.17 -0.61 18.54
N ASP A 104 -1.44 0.60 19.01
CA ASP A 104 -2.05 1.66 18.21
C ASP A 104 -1.20 1.99 16.97
N LYS A 105 0.09 2.14 17.16
CA LYS A 105 1.01 2.45 16.04
C LYS A 105 1.00 1.35 14.98
N VAL A 106 1.10 0.08 15.39
CA VAL A 106 1.10 -1.05 14.44
C VAL A 106 -0.23 -1.16 13.73
N TYR A 107 -1.35 -1.09 14.45
CA TYR A 107 -2.67 -1.19 13.85
C TYR A 107 -3.03 0.01 12.97
N ASN A 108 -2.65 1.22 13.36
CA ASN A 108 -2.88 2.40 12.53
C ASN A 108 -2.18 2.29 11.17
N ILE A 109 -0.94 1.79 11.14
CA ILE A 109 -0.17 1.64 9.90
C ILE A 109 -0.59 0.36 9.16
N ASN A 110 -0.49 -0.82 9.81
CA ASN A 110 -0.59 -2.11 9.13
C ASN A 110 -2.02 -2.51 8.77
N VAL A 111 -3.02 -2.05 9.54
CA VAL A 111 -4.43 -2.44 9.37
C VAL A 111 -5.25 -1.28 8.80
N LYS A 112 -5.30 -0.15 9.52
CA LYS A 112 -6.08 1.00 9.03
C LYS A 112 -5.53 1.54 7.71
N GLY A 113 -4.20 1.60 7.55
CA GLY A 113 -3.59 2.00 6.28
C GLY A 113 -4.02 1.13 5.10
N VAL A 114 -4.18 -0.18 5.31
CA VAL A 114 -4.72 -1.09 4.28
C VAL A 114 -6.20 -0.80 4.00
N ILE A 115 -7.01 -0.56 5.05
CA ILE A 115 -8.43 -0.20 4.88
C ILE A 115 -8.58 1.08 4.06
N TRP A 116 -7.82 2.13 4.40
CA TRP A 116 -7.84 3.40 3.68
C TRP A 116 -7.39 3.24 2.23
N GLY A 117 -6.36 2.44 1.99
CA GLY A 117 -5.89 2.13 0.64
C GLY A 117 -6.94 1.40 -0.20
N ILE A 118 -7.65 0.41 0.38
CA ILE A 118 -8.77 -0.27 -0.29
C ILE A 118 -9.88 0.73 -0.63
N GLN A 119 -10.30 1.55 0.34
CA GLN A 119 -11.37 2.54 0.13
C GLN A 119 -11.01 3.57 -0.94
N ALA A 120 -9.82 4.16 -0.87
CA ALA A 120 -9.35 5.14 -1.84
C ALA A 120 -9.24 4.55 -3.26
N ALA A 121 -8.75 3.31 -3.38
CA ALA A 121 -8.67 2.62 -4.67
C ALA A 121 -10.05 2.36 -5.26
N VAL A 122 -11.01 1.87 -4.47
CA VAL A 122 -12.40 1.64 -4.92
C VAL A 122 -13.04 2.93 -5.42
N GLU A 123 -12.84 4.05 -4.72
CA GLU A 123 -13.34 5.35 -5.16
C GLU A 123 -12.72 5.77 -6.49
N ALA A 124 -11.40 5.61 -6.64
CA ALA A 124 -10.71 5.94 -7.88
C ALA A 124 -11.19 5.07 -9.05
N PHE A 125 -11.33 3.75 -8.87
CA PHE A 125 -11.84 2.84 -9.91
C PHE A 125 -13.28 3.20 -10.34
N LYS A 126 -14.14 3.56 -9.39
CA LYS A 126 -15.49 4.04 -9.71
C LYS A 126 -15.48 5.33 -10.53
N LYS A 127 -14.61 6.29 -10.18
CA LYS A 127 -14.44 7.54 -10.95
C LYS A 127 -13.93 7.30 -12.38
N GLU A 128 -13.07 6.30 -12.56
CA GLU A 128 -12.55 5.90 -13.88
C GLU A 128 -13.56 5.05 -14.69
N GLY A 129 -14.61 4.55 -14.06
CA GLY A 129 -15.64 3.74 -14.72
C GLY A 129 -15.19 2.29 -15.03
N HIS A 130 -14.19 1.78 -14.33
CA HIS A 130 -13.69 0.41 -14.50
C HIS A 130 -13.31 -0.24 -13.17
N GLY A 131 -13.11 -1.54 -13.17
CA GLY A 131 -12.53 -2.28 -12.06
C GLY A 131 -11.01 -2.05 -11.94
N GLY A 132 -10.37 -2.78 -11.03
CA GLY A 132 -8.93 -2.67 -10.81
C GLY A 132 -8.36 -3.77 -9.95
N LYS A 133 -7.12 -3.60 -9.52
CA LYS A 133 -6.45 -4.56 -8.64
C LYS A 133 -5.99 -3.91 -7.34
N ILE A 134 -6.27 -4.60 -6.24
CA ILE A 134 -5.80 -4.24 -4.91
C ILE A 134 -4.91 -5.38 -4.43
N ILE A 135 -3.70 -5.07 -4.00
CA ILE A 135 -2.75 -6.05 -3.48
C ILE A 135 -2.36 -5.63 -2.07
N ASN A 136 -2.62 -6.48 -1.09
CA ASN A 136 -2.30 -6.22 0.30
C ASN A 136 -1.13 -7.08 0.74
N ALA A 137 -0.03 -6.46 1.15
CA ALA A 137 1.13 -7.17 1.66
C ALA A 137 0.80 -7.84 3.01
N CYS A 138 0.66 -9.15 2.98
CA CYS A 138 0.57 -9.98 4.17
C CYS A 138 1.98 -10.40 4.65
N SER A 139 2.05 -11.51 5.35
CA SER A 139 3.30 -12.12 5.84
C SER A 139 3.01 -13.58 6.17
N GLN A 140 4.06 -14.39 6.30
CA GLN A 140 3.98 -15.68 6.97
C GLN A 140 3.39 -15.51 8.38
N ALA A 141 3.67 -14.37 9.05
CA ALA A 141 3.08 -14.00 10.33
C ALA A 141 1.56 -13.76 10.31
N GLY A 142 0.91 -13.72 9.13
CA GLY A 142 -0.54 -13.74 8.96
C GLY A 142 -1.14 -15.15 8.89
N HIS A 143 -0.31 -16.19 9.07
CA HIS A 143 -0.70 -17.59 9.11
C HIS A 143 -0.26 -18.28 10.41
N VAL A 144 0.91 -17.90 10.92
CA VAL A 144 1.52 -18.49 12.12
C VAL A 144 2.07 -17.36 13.00
N GLY A 145 1.84 -17.43 14.30
CA GLY A 145 2.44 -16.49 15.25
C GLY A 145 3.96 -16.74 15.39
N ASN A 146 4.72 -15.67 15.53
CA ASN A 146 6.17 -15.74 15.79
C ASN A 146 6.50 -15.13 17.15
N PRO A 147 7.52 -15.64 17.85
CA PRO A 147 7.99 -15.04 19.11
C PRO A 147 8.24 -13.54 18.95
N GLU A 148 7.92 -12.75 19.96
CA GLU A 148 8.09 -11.31 20.03
C GLU A 148 7.36 -10.48 18.95
N LEU A 149 6.56 -11.11 18.09
CA LEU A 149 5.82 -10.44 17.01
C LEU A 149 4.30 -10.49 17.21
N ALA A 150 3.81 -10.57 18.48
CA ALA A 150 2.38 -10.75 18.74
C ALA A 150 1.50 -9.68 18.08
N VAL A 151 1.84 -8.38 18.26
CA VAL A 151 1.07 -7.26 17.66
C VAL A 151 1.22 -7.25 16.13
N TYR A 152 2.41 -7.50 15.61
CA TYR A 152 2.63 -7.60 14.16
C TYR A 152 1.86 -8.76 13.56
N SER A 153 1.98 -9.97 14.13
CA SER A 153 1.28 -11.16 13.65
C SER A 153 -0.24 -10.92 13.64
N SER A 154 -0.81 -10.44 14.76
CA SER A 154 -2.25 -10.13 14.83
C SER A 154 -2.68 -9.13 13.75
N SER A 155 -1.87 -8.10 13.47
CA SER A 155 -2.14 -7.15 12.39
C SER A 155 -2.15 -7.82 11.00
N LYS A 156 -1.27 -8.81 10.76
CA LYS A 156 -1.22 -9.52 9.48
C LYS A 156 -2.34 -10.57 9.32
N PHE A 157 -2.81 -11.18 10.42
CA PHE A 157 -4.07 -11.93 10.42
C PHE A 157 -5.26 -11.04 10.06
N ALA A 158 -5.32 -9.82 10.61
CA ALA A 158 -6.35 -8.84 10.25
C ALA A 158 -6.31 -8.48 8.75
N VAL A 159 -5.14 -8.21 8.18
CA VAL A 159 -4.97 -7.93 6.74
C VAL A 159 -5.45 -9.11 5.88
N ARG A 160 -5.17 -10.34 6.28
CA ARG A 160 -5.67 -11.53 5.59
C ARG A 160 -7.20 -11.59 5.59
N GLY A 161 -7.85 -11.37 6.75
CA GLY A 161 -9.31 -11.33 6.85
C GLY A 161 -9.92 -10.22 5.99
N LEU A 162 -9.36 -9.01 6.05
CA LEU A 162 -9.76 -7.87 5.22
C LEU A 162 -9.66 -8.20 3.72
N THR A 163 -8.57 -8.82 3.28
CA THR A 163 -8.36 -9.19 1.89
C THR A 163 -9.42 -10.17 1.40
N GLN A 164 -9.70 -11.22 2.20
CA GLN A 164 -10.70 -12.22 1.84
C GLN A 164 -12.12 -11.64 1.76
N THR A 165 -12.48 -10.74 2.68
CA THR A 165 -13.78 -10.07 2.68
C THR A 165 -13.88 -9.10 1.50
N ALA A 166 -12.89 -8.22 1.34
CA ALA A 166 -12.86 -7.25 0.25
C ALA A 166 -12.91 -7.92 -1.15
N ALA A 167 -12.25 -9.07 -1.32
CA ALA A 167 -12.29 -9.82 -2.58
C ALA A 167 -13.72 -10.23 -2.95
N ARG A 168 -14.53 -10.63 -1.96
CA ARG A 168 -15.95 -11.03 -2.18
C ARG A 168 -16.84 -9.81 -2.41
N ASP A 169 -16.69 -8.78 -1.58
CA ASP A 169 -17.53 -7.58 -1.63
C ASP A 169 -17.32 -6.79 -2.94
N LEU A 170 -16.08 -6.80 -3.46
CA LEU A 170 -15.68 -5.96 -4.59
C LEU A 170 -15.70 -6.70 -5.94
N ALA A 171 -15.85 -8.02 -5.94
CA ALA A 171 -15.95 -8.83 -7.17
C ALA A 171 -17.06 -8.35 -8.12
N PRO A 172 -18.28 -7.98 -7.66
CA PRO A 172 -19.33 -7.47 -8.55
C PRO A 172 -18.95 -6.16 -9.26
N LEU A 173 -17.94 -5.43 -8.74
CA LEU A 173 -17.41 -4.19 -9.34
C LEU A 173 -16.24 -4.44 -10.31
N GLY A 174 -15.91 -5.70 -10.61
CA GLY A 174 -14.75 -6.05 -11.42
C GLY A 174 -13.41 -5.74 -10.76
N ILE A 175 -13.39 -5.63 -9.42
CA ILE A 175 -12.17 -5.38 -8.63
C ILE A 175 -11.68 -6.69 -8.05
N THR A 176 -10.40 -6.99 -8.26
CA THR A 176 -9.71 -8.13 -7.65
C THR A 176 -8.88 -7.67 -6.46
N VAL A 177 -8.92 -8.42 -5.35
CA VAL A 177 -8.14 -8.14 -4.15
C VAL A 177 -7.29 -9.35 -3.77
#